data_70e5c28c86334be90d468a4a5068c2e5
#
_entry.id   70e5c28c86334be90d468a4a5068c2e5
#
_cell.length_a   1.000
_cell.length_b   1.000
_cell.length_c   1.000
_cell.angle_alpha   90.00
_cell.angle_beta   90.00
_cell.angle_gamma   90.00
#
_symmetry.space_group_name_H-M   'P 1'
#
loop_
_entity.id
_entity.type
_entity.pdbx_description
1 polymer ?
#
loop_
_entity_poly.entity_id
_entity_poly.type
_entity_poly.pdbx_seq_one_letter_code
_entity_poly.pdbx_strand_id
1 'polypeptide(L)'
;IQKAKSRGAKIKYIFQTHFHADFVSGHLTLSKMTDAPIIYGPNAKPDYKCIIAADGEFFEIGKIKIKVLHTPGHTLESCSYLLYNENNEPHAIFTGDTLFLGDVGIPDVAQRYKDTTKEELASILYDSINTKIKPLVDNLIVYPGHGAGSACGRNMMKETVDTLKNQKVNNYALNGKFNKEDFVKELTENLPEPPAYFPLNVRLNQTGYMDFDTVLENSMKKINSDEFKELIKNPQIVILDTRSSKDFIKSHIKDSIFIGLEGRFA
;
A
#
# COMPACT_ATOMS: atom_id res chain seq x y z
N ILE A 1 -1.70 -7.03 17.03
CA ILE A 1 -2.07 -6.90 18.44
C ILE A 1 -1.58 -8.13 19.24
N GLN A 2 -2.00 -9.36 18.87
CA GLN A 2 -1.62 -10.59 19.59
C GLN A 2 -0.10 -10.74 19.76
N LYS A 3 0.68 -10.48 18.70
CA LYS A 3 2.15 -10.53 18.73
C LYS A 3 2.77 -9.52 19.69
N ALA A 4 2.18 -8.33 19.84
CA ALA A 4 2.62 -7.34 20.83
C ALA A 4 2.26 -7.82 22.25
N LYS A 5 1.01 -8.24 22.46
CA LYS A 5 0.54 -8.77 23.76
C LYS A 5 1.37 -9.95 24.25
N SER A 6 1.69 -10.93 23.40
CA SER A 6 2.50 -12.09 23.77
C SER A 6 3.93 -11.75 24.20
N ARG A 7 4.41 -10.55 23.87
CA ARG A 7 5.72 -10.02 24.27
C ARG A 7 5.64 -8.99 25.40
N GLY A 8 4.46 -8.80 26.02
CA GLY A 8 4.26 -7.78 27.05
C GLY A 8 4.41 -6.34 26.54
N ALA A 9 4.33 -6.14 25.21
CA ALA A 9 4.52 -4.85 24.57
C ALA A 9 3.19 -4.19 24.20
N LYS A 10 3.21 -2.85 24.06
CA LYS A 10 2.10 -2.05 23.54
C LYS A 10 2.48 -1.47 22.18
N ILE A 11 1.50 -1.30 21.28
CA ILE A 11 1.66 -0.56 20.04
C ILE A 11 1.67 0.93 20.40
N LYS A 12 2.75 1.64 20.07
CA LYS A 12 2.92 3.05 20.39
C LYS A 12 2.50 3.97 19.26
N TYR A 13 2.76 3.58 18.01
CA TYR A 13 2.46 4.35 16.81
C TYR A 13 1.99 3.43 15.70
N ILE A 14 1.21 3.99 14.78
CA ILE A 14 0.76 3.34 13.54
C ILE A 14 1.22 4.22 12.38
N PHE A 15 2.26 3.80 11.68
CA PHE A 15 2.81 4.55 10.55
C PHE A 15 2.15 4.13 9.25
N GLN A 16 1.76 5.11 8.44
CA GLN A 16 1.24 4.93 7.09
C GLN A 16 2.17 5.65 6.11
N THR A 17 2.62 4.97 5.07
CA THR A 17 3.50 5.56 4.05
C THR A 17 2.75 6.46 3.09
N HIS A 18 1.53 6.09 2.72
CA HIS A 18 0.65 6.79 1.79
C HIS A 18 -0.79 6.25 1.90
N PHE A 19 -1.73 6.80 1.15
CA PHE A 19 -3.07 6.22 1.00
C PHE A 19 -3.04 5.09 -0.03
N HIS A 20 -3.07 3.85 0.44
CA HIS A 20 -3.03 2.66 -0.41
C HIS A 20 -4.20 2.60 -1.40
N ALA A 21 -3.92 2.18 -2.62
CA ALA A 21 -4.93 1.99 -3.67
C ALA A 21 -5.38 0.52 -3.78
N ASP A 22 -4.49 -0.40 -3.50
CA ASP A 22 -4.69 -1.84 -3.69
C ASP A 22 -5.48 -2.53 -2.58
N PHE A 23 -5.54 -1.94 -1.37
CA PHE A 23 -6.34 -2.46 -0.25
C PHE A 23 -6.81 -1.36 0.71
N VAL A 24 -7.82 -1.68 1.51
CA VAL A 24 -8.24 -0.84 2.64
C VAL A 24 -7.38 -1.18 3.85
N SER A 25 -6.54 -0.25 4.27
CA SER A 25 -5.58 -0.45 5.37
C SER A 25 -6.28 -0.49 6.74
N GLY A 26 -5.86 -1.41 7.62
CA GLY A 26 -6.46 -1.62 8.95
C GLY A 26 -6.08 -0.57 10.01
N HIS A 27 -5.54 0.57 9.65
CA HIS A 27 -5.00 1.58 10.56
C HIS A 27 -6.02 2.18 11.53
N LEU A 28 -7.25 2.44 11.06
CA LEU A 28 -8.31 2.99 11.92
C LEU A 28 -8.77 1.98 12.99
N THR A 29 -9.01 0.73 12.57
CA THR A 29 -9.37 -0.35 13.48
C THR A 29 -8.24 -0.59 14.50
N LEU A 30 -6.99 -0.59 14.04
CA LEU A 30 -5.83 -0.76 14.92
C LEU A 30 -5.70 0.40 15.92
N SER A 31 -5.88 1.64 15.47
CA SER A 31 -5.87 2.83 16.35
C SER A 31 -6.98 2.76 17.40
N LYS A 32 -8.21 2.43 16.98
CA LYS A 32 -9.36 2.26 17.88
C LYS A 32 -9.12 1.19 18.96
N MET A 33 -8.45 0.08 18.60
CA MET A 33 -8.20 -1.04 19.52
C MET A 33 -7.00 -0.82 20.45
N THR A 34 -6.11 0.12 20.16
CA THR A 34 -4.83 0.27 20.87
C THR A 34 -4.58 1.67 21.44
N ASP A 35 -5.42 2.64 21.08
CA ASP A 35 -5.25 4.08 21.34
C ASP A 35 -3.96 4.67 20.78
N ALA A 36 -3.28 3.91 19.89
CA ALA A 36 -2.07 4.37 19.22
C ALA A 36 -2.41 5.39 18.13
N PRO A 37 -1.72 6.56 18.11
CA PRO A 37 -1.93 7.55 17.05
C PRO A 37 -1.46 7.03 15.70
N ILE A 38 -2.22 7.40 14.67
CA ILE A 38 -1.86 7.19 13.26
C ILE A 38 -0.94 8.33 12.84
N ILE A 39 0.13 8.00 12.12
CA ILE A 39 1.13 8.95 11.64
C ILE A 39 1.23 8.84 10.13
N TYR A 40 1.07 9.97 9.47
CA TYR A 40 1.37 10.14 8.06
C TYR A 40 2.54 11.11 7.87
N GLY A 41 3.18 11.05 6.71
CA GLY A 41 4.15 12.05 6.28
C GLY A 41 3.49 13.35 5.79
N PRO A 42 4.31 14.30 5.31
CA PRO A 42 3.83 15.57 4.76
C PRO A 42 2.82 15.38 3.63
N ASN A 43 1.98 16.40 3.42
CA ASN A 43 0.96 16.45 2.36
C ASN A 43 -0.21 15.46 2.49
N ALA A 44 -0.21 14.53 3.43
CA ALA A 44 -1.37 13.69 3.69
C ALA A 44 -2.51 14.53 4.27
N LYS A 45 -3.73 14.29 3.78
CA LYS A 45 -4.95 15.02 4.19
C LYS A 45 -6.08 14.02 4.46
N PRO A 46 -5.99 13.22 5.53
CA PRO A 46 -7.08 12.33 5.92
C PRO A 46 -8.20 13.10 6.63
N ASP A 47 -9.43 12.59 6.51
CA ASP A 47 -10.62 13.19 7.16
C ASP A 47 -10.81 12.72 8.61
N TYR A 48 -9.85 12.01 9.18
CA TYR A 48 -9.86 11.52 10.55
C TYR A 48 -8.64 12.01 11.34
N LYS A 49 -8.71 11.89 12.65
CA LYS A 49 -7.63 12.35 13.55
C LYS A 49 -6.35 11.53 13.33
N CYS A 50 -5.27 12.22 13.00
CA CYS A 50 -3.93 11.64 12.89
C CYS A 50 -2.86 12.71 13.18
N ILE A 51 -1.60 12.30 13.20
CA ILE A 51 -0.45 13.20 13.24
C ILE A 51 0.10 13.30 11.82
N ILE A 52 0.22 14.52 11.30
CA ILE A 52 0.94 14.81 10.05
C ILE A 52 2.35 15.23 10.44
N ALA A 53 3.29 14.33 10.22
CA ALA A 53 4.68 14.55 10.55
C ALA A 53 5.38 15.43 9.51
N ALA A 54 6.32 16.25 9.96
CA ALA A 54 7.19 16.99 9.06
C ALA A 54 8.28 16.10 8.46
N ASP A 55 8.83 16.50 7.30
CA ASP A 55 10.03 15.85 6.75
C ASP A 55 11.20 15.99 7.73
N GLY A 56 11.84 14.89 8.06
CA GLY A 56 12.93 14.83 9.02
C GLY A 56 12.52 14.69 10.49
N GLU A 57 11.22 14.70 10.81
CA GLU A 57 10.72 14.51 12.17
C GLU A 57 11.04 13.11 12.73
N PHE A 58 11.30 13.05 14.05
CA PHE A 58 11.62 11.80 14.73
C PHE A 58 10.53 11.37 15.70
N PHE A 59 10.26 10.08 15.72
CA PHE A 59 9.38 9.39 16.68
C PHE A 59 10.18 8.40 17.50
N GLU A 60 10.17 8.54 18.81
CA GLU A 60 10.92 7.68 19.72
C GLU A 60 10.09 6.47 20.19
N ILE A 61 10.71 5.29 20.20
CA ILE A 61 10.15 4.04 20.70
C ILE A 61 11.17 3.40 21.64
N GLY A 62 11.10 3.74 22.92
CA GLY A 62 12.16 3.36 23.88
C GLY A 62 13.49 3.99 23.49
N LYS A 63 14.50 3.15 23.23
CA LYS A 63 15.85 3.60 22.84
C LYS A 63 16.04 3.73 21.34
N ILE A 64 15.08 3.27 20.53
CA ILE A 64 15.12 3.40 19.07
C ILE A 64 14.30 4.58 18.63
N LYS A 65 14.55 5.08 17.42
CA LYS A 65 13.76 6.16 16.82
C LYS A 65 13.53 5.95 15.33
N ILE A 66 12.44 6.49 14.84
CA ILE A 66 12.06 6.47 13.46
C ILE A 66 12.05 7.90 12.94
N LYS A 67 12.78 8.13 11.83
CA LYS A 67 12.80 9.41 11.11
C LYS A 67 11.87 9.34 9.92
N VAL A 68 11.04 10.35 9.75
CA VAL A 68 10.18 10.52 8.56
C VAL A 68 11.01 11.11 7.43
N LEU A 69 10.96 10.49 6.27
CA LEU A 69 11.53 11.00 5.03
C LEU A 69 10.38 11.22 4.03
N HIS A 70 10.11 12.47 3.67
CA HIS A 70 9.13 12.75 2.61
C HIS A 70 9.73 12.34 1.26
N THR A 71 9.11 11.34 0.63
CA THR A 71 9.58 10.73 -0.61
C THR A 71 8.45 10.64 -1.64
N PRO A 72 7.91 11.82 -2.08
CA PRO A 72 6.81 11.86 -3.03
C PRO A 72 7.19 11.32 -4.40
N GLY A 73 6.16 10.95 -5.18
CA GLY A 73 6.31 10.55 -6.58
C GLY A 73 5.40 9.38 -6.96
N HIS A 74 5.36 8.28 -6.19
CA HIS A 74 4.27 7.31 -6.30
C HIS A 74 2.94 8.00 -5.96
N THR A 75 2.91 8.70 -4.84
CA THR A 75 1.88 9.67 -4.47
C THR A 75 2.53 10.94 -3.92
N LEU A 76 1.80 12.07 -3.88
CA LEU A 76 2.34 13.33 -3.37
C LEU A 76 2.58 13.32 -1.86
N GLU A 77 1.87 12.50 -1.11
CA GLU A 77 2.02 12.30 0.34
C GLU A 77 2.97 11.16 0.71
N SER A 78 3.52 10.42 -0.26
CA SER A 78 4.39 9.27 0.00
C SER A 78 5.56 9.63 0.90
N CYS A 79 5.82 8.79 1.88
CA CYS A 79 6.97 8.90 2.77
C CYS A 79 7.59 7.54 3.06
N SER A 80 8.85 7.57 3.44
CA SER A 80 9.61 6.42 3.93
C SER A 80 9.98 6.64 5.39
N TYR A 81 10.15 5.55 6.14
CA TYR A 81 10.46 5.59 7.56
C TYR A 81 11.82 4.96 7.83
N LEU A 82 12.78 5.78 8.26
CA LEU A 82 14.15 5.36 8.56
C LEU A 82 14.29 5.03 10.03
N LEU A 83 14.55 3.75 10.34
CA LEU A 83 14.74 3.24 11.68
C LEU A 83 16.20 3.39 12.11
N TYR A 84 16.40 3.99 13.28
CA TYR A 84 17.68 4.05 13.99
C TYR A 84 17.69 3.06 15.15
N ASN A 85 18.81 2.35 15.31
CA ASN A 85 19.04 1.44 16.42
C ASN A 85 19.32 2.18 17.75
N GLU A 86 19.57 1.44 18.83
CA GLU A 86 19.86 1.99 20.16
C GLU A 86 21.14 2.83 20.21
N ASN A 87 22.06 2.63 19.27
CA ASN A 87 23.32 3.39 19.15
C ASN A 87 23.15 4.66 18.29
N ASN A 88 21.92 4.99 17.91
CA ASN A 88 21.59 6.11 17.02
C ASN A 88 22.19 5.97 15.60
N GLU A 89 22.34 4.74 15.12
CA GLU A 89 22.80 4.42 13.78
C GLU A 89 21.63 4.00 12.89
N PRO A 90 21.60 4.43 11.59
CA PRO A 90 20.61 3.95 10.65
C PRO A 90 20.70 2.43 10.48
N HIS A 91 19.57 1.72 10.65
CA HIS A 91 19.51 0.28 10.66
C HIS A 91 18.64 -0.30 9.55
N ALA A 92 17.44 0.26 9.36
CA ALA A 92 16.50 -0.21 8.35
C ALA A 92 15.66 0.95 7.79
N ILE A 93 15.08 0.76 6.63
CA ILE A 93 14.17 1.71 6.03
C ILE A 93 12.91 0.98 5.51
N PHE A 94 11.75 1.52 5.85
CA PHE A 94 10.44 1.10 5.33
C PHE A 94 10.08 2.08 4.22
N THR A 95 10.21 1.64 2.98
CA THR A 95 10.14 2.52 1.81
C THR A 95 8.73 2.72 1.26
N GLY A 96 7.76 1.95 1.77
CA GLY A 96 6.43 1.92 1.14
C GLY A 96 6.56 1.65 -0.36
N ASP A 97 5.87 2.45 -1.15
CA ASP A 97 5.87 2.35 -2.61
C ASP A 97 6.83 3.34 -3.28
N THR A 98 7.70 3.99 -2.51
CA THR A 98 8.78 4.81 -3.08
C THR A 98 9.86 3.94 -3.74
N LEU A 99 10.26 2.87 -3.06
CA LEU A 99 11.28 1.93 -3.54
C LEU A 99 10.84 0.51 -3.24
N PHE A 100 10.77 -0.33 -4.28
CA PHE A 100 10.66 -1.77 -4.19
C PHE A 100 12.02 -2.43 -4.41
N LEU A 101 12.10 -3.73 -4.16
CA LEU A 101 13.30 -4.49 -4.51
C LEU A 101 13.33 -4.72 -6.03
N GLY A 102 14.35 -4.15 -6.68
CA GLY A 102 14.54 -4.17 -8.13
C GLY A 102 13.66 -3.18 -8.93
N ASP A 103 12.72 -2.48 -8.28
CA ASP A 103 11.75 -1.62 -8.93
C ASP A 103 11.38 -0.40 -8.06
N VAL A 104 10.44 0.41 -8.53
CA VAL A 104 9.82 1.55 -7.82
C VAL A 104 8.31 1.54 -8.03
N GLY A 105 7.58 2.27 -7.18
CA GLY A 105 6.13 2.42 -7.33
C GLY A 105 5.72 3.18 -8.59
N ILE A 106 4.67 2.72 -9.23
CA ILE A 106 4.06 3.38 -10.39
C ILE A 106 3.48 4.74 -9.96
N PRO A 107 3.76 5.84 -10.68
CA PRO A 107 3.21 7.16 -10.34
C PRO A 107 1.70 7.22 -10.59
N ASP A 108 0.98 7.82 -9.65
CA ASP A 108 -0.47 8.06 -9.70
C ASP A 108 -1.32 6.83 -10.11
N VAL A 109 -0.99 5.69 -9.56
CA VAL A 109 -1.64 4.42 -9.86
C VAL A 109 -3.18 4.45 -9.70
N ALA A 110 -3.72 5.35 -8.89
CA ALA A 110 -5.16 5.54 -8.69
C ALA A 110 -5.76 6.68 -9.53
N GLN A 111 -4.99 7.31 -10.40
CA GLN A 111 -5.40 8.42 -11.27
C GLN A 111 -6.10 9.57 -10.52
N ARG A 112 -5.53 9.98 -9.37
CA ARG A 112 -6.12 10.93 -8.42
C ARG A 112 -5.88 12.39 -8.75
N TYR A 113 -4.76 12.67 -9.42
CA TYR A 113 -4.27 14.04 -9.58
C TYR A 113 -4.73 14.61 -10.91
N LYS A 114 -5.50 15.72 -10.84
CA LYS A 114 -6.00 16.41 -12.04
C LYS A 114 -4.98 17.38 -12.63
N ASP A 115 -4.14 17.95 -11.75
CA ASP A 115 -3.21 19.04 -12.10
C ASP A 115 -1.75 18.57 -12.13
N THR A 116 -1.50 17.27 -12.02
CA THR A 116 -0.15 16.69 -12.03
C THR A 116 -0.15 15.46 -12.90
N THR A 117 0.74 15.43 -13.87
CA THR A 117 0.87 14.30 -14.80
C THR A 117 1.67 13.16 -14.18
N LYS A 118 1.54 11.95 -14.73
CA LYS A 118 2.36 10.81 -14.31
C LYS A 118 3.85 11.04 -14.55
N GLU A 119 4.20 11.81 -15.59
CA GLU A 119 5.56 12.21 -15.91
C GLU A 119 6.14 13.17 -14.85
N GLU A 120 5.36 14.13 -14.38
CA GLU A 120 5.74 15.02 -13.29
C GLU A 120 5.94 14.24 -11.99
N LEU A 121 5.04 13.31 -11.66
CA LEU A 121 5.18 12.45 -10.49
C LEU A 121 6.42 11.53 -10.58
N ALA A 122 6.68 10.96 -11.75
CA ALA A 122 7.88 10.16 -11.99
C ALA A 122 9.16 11.01 -11.83
N SER A 123 9.13 12.25 -12.31
CA SER A 123 10.22 13.23 -12.12
C SER A 123 10.48 13.52 -10.64
N ILE A 124 9.41 13.72 -9.85
CA ILE A 124 9.48 13.93 -8.40
C ILE A 124 10.01 12.66 -7.69
N LEU A 125 9.58 11.48 -8.13
CA LEU A 125 10.06 10.20 -7.58
C LEU A 125 11.57 10.02 -7.81
N TYR A 126 12.06 10.38 -9.00
CA TYR A 126 13.49 10.37 -9.29
C TYR A 126 14.26 11.23 -8.30
N ASP A 127 13.79 12.46 -8.04
CA ASP A 127 14.43 13.35 -7.08
C ASP A 127 14.38 12.80 -5.65
N SER A 128 13.24 12.26 -5.23
CA SER A 128 13.08 11.60 -3.93
C SER A 128 14.08 10.46 -3.74
N ILE A 129 14.22 9.59 -4.72
CA ILE A 129 15.15 8.46 -4.68
C ILE A 129 16.60 8.94 -4.63
N ASN A 130 16.98 9.86 -5.49
CA ASN A 130 18.37 10.30 -5.60
C ASN A 130 18.82 11.21 -4.46
N THR A 131 17.91 11.98 -3.85
CA THR A 131 18.25 12.93 -2.76
C THR A 131 18.00 12.39 -1.37
N LYS A 132 17.04 11.46 -1.18
CA LYS A 132 16.63 10.96 0.14
C LYS A 132 17.06 9.51 0.40
N ILE A 133 17.02 8.63 -0.61
CA ILE A 133 17.29 7.20 -0.44
C ILE A 133 18.73 6.85 -0.80
N LYS A 134 19.15 7.21 -1.99
CA LYS A 134 20.50 6.88 -2.51
C LYS A 134 21.67 7.32 -1.64
N PRO A 135 21.63 8.49 -0.96
CA PRO A 135 22.72 8.93 -0.07
C PRO A 135 22.82 8.14 1.25
N LEU A 136 21.81 7.32 1.60
CA LEU A 136 21.82 6.56 2.84
C LEU A 136 22.91 5.46 2.81
N VAL A 137 23.27 4.98 4.01
CA VAL A 137 24.35 3.98 4.19
C VAL A 137 24.02 2.63 3.55
N ASP A 138 25.01 1.98 3.01
CA ASP A 138 24.88 0.78 2.17
C ASP A 138 24.35 -0.45 2.91
N ASN A 139 24.62 -0.57 4.21
CA ASN A 139 24.20 -1.70 5.04
C ASN A 139 22.76 -1.60 5.55
N LEU A 140 22.01 -0.56 5.16
CA LEU A 140 20.60 -0.41 5.49
C LEU A 140 19.78 -1.58 4.96
N ILE A 141 18.92 -2.14 5.81
CA ILE A 141 17.94 -3.14 5.42
C ILE A 141 16.73 -2.43 4.81
N VAL A 142 16.34 -2.78 3.60
CA VAL A 142 15.19 -2.21 2.88
C VAL A 142 13.98 -3.12 3.04
N TYR A 143 12.90 -2.57 3.59
CA TYR A 143 11.57 -3.19 3.70
C TYR A 143 10.60 -2.43 2.79
N PRO A 144 10.27 -2.95 1.60
CA PRO A 144 9.32 -2.33 0.67
C PRO A 144 7.87 -2.51 1.12
N GLY A 145 6.95 -1.72 0.55
CA GLY A 145 5.52 -1.85 0.78
C GLY A 145 4.93 -3.13 0.18
N HIS A 146 5.47 -3.57 -0.95
CA HIS A 146 5.02 -4.73 -1.71
C HIS A 146 6.17 -5.63 -2.15
N GLY A 147 5.83 -6.90 -2.44
CA GLY A 147 6.66 -7.86 -3.13
C GLY A 147 6.17 -8.14 -4.57
N ALA A 148 6.82 -9.09 -5.23
CA ALA A 148 6.51 -9.48 -6.61
C ALA A 148 5.03 -9.84 -6.78
N GLY A 149 4.42 -9.32 -7.85
CA GLY A 149 3.02 -9.57 -8.22
C GLY A 149 2.03 -8.47 -7.83
N SER A 150 2.44 -7.44 -7.10
CA SER A 150 1.59 -6.26 -6.85
C SER A 150 1.40 -5.43 -8.12
N ALA A 151 0.20 -4.85 -8.26
CA ALA A 151 -0.11 -3.92 -9.35
C ALA A 151 0.52 -2.52 -9.16
N CYS A 152 1.16 -2.26 -8.01
CA CYS A 152 1.83 -0.99 -7.72
C CYS A 152 3.25 -0.90 -8.31
N GLY A 153 3.80 -1.99 -8.87
CA GLY A 153 5.10 -2.03 -9.57
C GLY A 153 5.05 -2.99 -10.77
N ARG A 154 6.17 -3.11 -11.50
CA ARG A 154 6.22 -3.90 -12.74
C ARG A 154 7.14 -5.10 -12.67
N ASN A 155 8.38 -4.90 -12.20
CA ASN A 155 9.47 -5.87 -12.26
C ASN A 155 10.11 -6.13 -10.90
N MET A 156 9.30 -6.21 -9.84
CA MET A 156 9.77 -6.46 -8.49
C MET A 156 10.48 -7.81 -8.35
N MET A 157 11.55 -7.84 -7.59
CA MET A 157 12.27 -9.07 -7.21
C MET A 157 11.38 -9.95 -6.31
N LYS A 158 11.73 -11.24 -6.22
CA LYS A 158 10.97 -12.21 -5.41
C LYS A 158 11.31 -12.12 -3.91
N GLU A 159 12.42 -11.54 -3.58
CA GLU A 159 12.87 -11.31 -2.21
C GLU A 159 11.91 -10.36 -1.49
N THR A 160 11.81 -10.50 -0.18
CA THR A 160 10.95 -9.64 0.67
C THR A 160 11.75 -8.61 1.45
N VAL A 161 13.08 -8.74 1.46
CA VAL A 161 14.02 -7.86 2.13
C VAL A 161 15.37 -7.93 1.45
N ASP A 162 16.08 -6.81 1.38
CA ASP A 162 17.44 -6.74 0.82
C ASP A 162 18.22 -5.58 1.46
N THR A 163 19.50 -5.45 1.14
CA THR A 163 20.31 -4.31 1.56
C THR A 163 20.23 -3.17 0.55
N LEU A 164 20.37 -1.94 1.02
CA LEU A 164 20.43 -0.78 0.12
C LEU A 164 21.63 -0.87 -0.83
N LYS A 165 22.73 -1.46 -0.40
CA LYS A 165 23.90 -1.73 -1.25
C LYS A 165 23.52 -2.54 -2.49
N ASN A 166 22.82 -3.66 -2.29
CA ASN A 166 22.39 -4.50 -3.40
C ASN A 166 21.39 -3.77 -4.30
N GLN A 167 20.49 -2.96 -3.72
CA GLN A 167 19.56 -2.15 -4.49
C GLN A 167 20.28 -1.06 -5.31
N LYS A 168 21.34 -0.43 -4.78
CA LYS A 168 22.17 0.51 -5.55
C LYS A 168 22.84 -0.12 -6.77
N VAL A 169 23.05 -1.43 -6.76
CA VAL A 169 23.64 -2.18 -7.88
C VAL A 169 22.57 -2.69 -8.85
N ASN A 170 21.51 -3.28 -8.33
CA ASN A 170 20.56 -4.08 -9.11
C ASN A 170 19.29 -3.30 -9.51
N ASN A 171 18.88 -2.30 -8.73
CA ASN A 171 17.69 -1.52 -9.02
C ASN A 171 17.99 -0.43 -10.06
N TYR A 172 17.24 -0.40 -11.16
CA TYR A 172 17.45 0.55 -12.25
C TYR A 172 17.31 2.02 -11.81
N ALA A 173 16.48 2.29 -10.79
CA ALA A 173 16.30 3.64 -10.25
C ALA A 173 17.46 4.14 -9.39
N LEU A 174 18.33 3.24 -8.89
CA LEU A 174 19.41 3.56 -7.98
C LEU A 174 20.79 3.38 -8.60
N ASN A 175 20.92 2.52 -9.63
CA ASN A 175 22.23 2.10 -10.18
C ASN A 175 22.94 3.18 -11.02
N GLY A 176 22.28 4.32 -11.27
CA GLY A 176 22.87 5.46 -12.00
C GLY A 176 22.93 5.29 -13.51
N LYS A 177 22.32 4.26 -14.09
CA LYS A 177 22.29 4.05 -15.55
C LYS A 177 21.33 4.98 -16.26
N PHE A 178 20.25 5.41 -15.58
CA PHE A 178 19.28 6.34 -16.12
C PHE A 178 19.55 7.77 -15.62
N ASN A 179 19.55 8.74 -16.52
CA ASN A 179 19.33 10.12 -16.17
C ASN A 179 17.84 10.33 -15.85
N LYS A 180 17.44 11.54 -15.46
CA LYS A 180 16.07 11.83 -15.05
C LYS A 180 15.07 11.65 -16.19
N GLU A 181 15.41 12.07 -17.40
CA GLU A 181 14.54 11.98 -18.58
C GLU A 181 14.28 10.51 -18.96
N ASP A 182 15.37 9.70 -19.02
CA ASP A 182 15.27 8.27 -19.30
C ASP A 182 14.49 7.51 -18.22
N PHE A 183 14.67 7.87 -16.93
CA PHE A 183 13.91 7.29 -15.85
C PHE A 183 12.40 7.60 -15.95
N VAL A 184 12.05 8.85 -16.22
CA VAL A 184 10.65 9.26 -16.40
C VAL A 184 10.02 8.48 -17.55
N LYS A 185 10.71 8.42 -18.70
CA LYS A 185 10.24 7.66 -19.86
C LYS A 185 10.05 6.18 -19.52
N GLU A 186 11.06 5.52 -18.95
CA GLU A 186 11.01 4.10 -18.56
C GLU A 186 9.83 3.83 -17.62
N LEU A 187 9.62 4.69 -16.61
CA LEU A 187 8.62 4.47 -15.59
C LEU A 187 7.17 4.72 -16.09
N THR A 188 6.99 5.66 -17.04
CA THR A 188 5.65 6.07 -17.50
C THR A 188 5.20 5.44 -18.81
N GLU A 189 6.12 4.80 -19.54
CA GLU A 189 5.80 4.14 -20.81
C GLU A 189 5.10 2.80 -20.57
N ASN A 190 4.06 2.52 -21.37
CA ASN A 190 3.31 1.24 -21.34
C ASN A 190 2.76 0.84 -19.95
N LEU A 191 2.33 1.81 -19.16
CA LEU A 191 1.66 1.51 -17.88
C LEU A 191 0.33 0.78 -18.14
N PRO A 192 0.05 -0.31 -17.41
CA PRO A 192 -1.23 -0.96 -17.46
C PRO A 192 -2.32 -0.06 -16.88
N GLU A 193 -3.55 -0.23 -17.34
CA GLU A 193 -4.70 0.40 -16.69
C GLU A 193 -4.82 -0.10 -15.25
N PRO A 194 -5.00 0.80 -14.28
CA PRO A 194 -5.15 0.40 -12.89
C PRO A 194 -6.47 -0.33 -12.67
N PRO A 195 -6.54 -1.23 -11.69
CA PRO A 195 -7.79 -1.87 -11.30
C PRO A 195 -8.88 -0.85 -10.95
N ALA A 196 -10.10 -1.09 -11.40
CA ALA A 196 -11.21 -0.15 -11.25
C ALA A 196 -11.56 0.21 -9.79
N TYR A 197 -11.17 -0.63 -8.82
CA TYR A 197 -11.42 -0.39 -7.40
C TYR A 197 -10.36 0.50 -6.71
N PHE A 198 -9.23 0.79 -7.35
CA PHE A 198 -8.15 1.59 -6.76
C PHE A 198 -8.61 2.98 -6.27
N PRO A 199 -9.35 3.77 -7.06
CA PRO A 199 -9.85 5.06 -6.58
C PRO A 199 -10.77 4.96 -5.37
N LEU A 200 -11.57 3.88 -5.28
CA LEU A 200 -12.44 3.63 -4.12
C LEU A 200 -11.63 3.34 -2.86
N ASN A 201 -10.63 2.47 -2.95
CA ASN A 201 -9.78 2.14 -1.81
C ASN A 201 -9.01 3.36 -1.29
N VAL A 202 -8.44 4.17 -2.18
CA VAL A 202 -7.78 5.43 -1.80
C VAL A 202 -8.74 6.34 -1.05
N ARG A 203 -9.96 6.49 -1.57
CA ARG A 203 -10.99 7.30 -0.91
C ARG A 203 -11.31 6.76 0.48
N LEU A 204 -11.53 5.46 0.63
CA LEU A 204 -11.79 4.83 1.94
C LEU A 204 -10.62 5.02 2.90
N ASN A 205 -9.38 4.84 2.44
CA ASN A 205 -8.18 5.07 3.26
C ASN A 205 -8.01 6.54 3.67
N GLN A 206 -8.51 7.48 2.88
CA GLN A 206 -8.43 8.91 3.15
C GLN A 206 -9.60 9.42 4.01
N THR A 207 -10.84 8.99 3.71
CA THR A 207 -12.03 9.52 4.38
C THR A 207 -12.48 8.71 5.59
N GLY A 208 -11.95 7.49 5.74
CA GLY A 208 -12.38 6.52 6.73
C GLY A 208 -13.30 5.46 6.14
N TYR A 209 -13.42 4.35 6.85
CA TYR A 209 -14.18 3.17 6.43
C TYR A 209 -14.89 2.54 7.63
N MET A 210 -15.90 1.72 7.32
CA MET A 210 -16.60 0.92 8.32
C MET A 210 -15.68 -0.16 8.89
N ASP A 211 -15.73 -0.37 10.19
CA ASP A 211 -14.93 -1.40 10.88
C ASP A 211 -15.16 -2.79 10.26
N PHE A 212 -14.07 -3.56 10.13
CA PHE A 212 -14.07 -4.87 9.48
C PHE A 212 -15.08 -5.84 10.10
N ASP A 213 -15.15 -5.90 11.43
CA ASP A 213 -16.10 -6.76 12.13
C ASP A 213 -17.56 -6.37 11.80
N THR A 214 -17.84 -5.09 11.74
CA THR A 214 -19.16 -4.58 11.33
C THR A 214 -19.49 -4.92 9.88
N VAL A 215 -18.50 -4.85 8.97
CA VAL A 215 -18.68 -5.27 7.57
C VAL A 215 -18.99 -6.76 7.50
N LEU A 216 -18.25 -7.59 8.25
CA LEU A 216 -18.51 -9.04 8.31
C LEU A 216 -19.90 -9.36 8.86
N GLU A 217 -20.29 -8.75 9.98
CA GLU A 217 -21.62 -8.95 10.58
C GLU A 217 -22.74 -8.60 9.59
N ASN A 218 -22.59 -7.51 8.85
CA ASN A 218 -23.59 -7.06 7.87
C ASN A 218 -23.62 -7.91 6.60
N SER A 219 -22.48 -8.45 6.17
CA SER A 219 -22.33 -9.16 4.89
C SER A 219 -22.44 -10.68 5.00
N MET A 220 -22.11 -11.27 6.16
CA MET A 220 -22.14 -12.73 6.36
C MET A 220 -23.53 -13.25 6.76
N LYS A 221 -24.60 -12.58 6.35
CA LYS A 221 -25.96 -13.02 6.61
C LYS A 221 -26.29 -14.26 5.77
N LYS A 222 -26.49 -15.37 6.45
CA LYS A 222 -27.00 -16.60 5.81
C LYS A 222 -28.50 -16.43 5.53
N ILE A 223 -28.90 -16.74 4.33
CA ILE A 223 -30.29 -16.76 3.90
C ILE A 223 -30.68 -18.20 3.54
N ASN A 224 -31.95 -18.56 3.77
CA ASN A 224 -32.48 -19.84 3.37
C ASN A 224 -32.94 -19.84 1.89
N SER A 225 -33.33 -21.01 1.36
CA SER A 225 -33.71 -21.16 -0.05
C SER A 225 -34.93 -20.33 -0.44
N ASP A 226 -35.88 -20.12 0.46
CA ASP A 226 -37.10 -19.37 0.14
C ASP A 226 -36.85 -17.87 0.17
N GLU A 227 -36.10 -17.37 1.14
CA GLU A 227 -35.58 -16.00 1.14
C GLU A 227 -34.76 -15.71 -0.12
N PHE A 228 -33.91 -16.66 -0.54
CA PHE A 228 -33.12 -16.52 -1.75
C PHE A 228 -33.99 -16.41 -3.00
N LYS A 229 -35.04 -17.26 -3.13
CA LYS A 229 -36.00 -17.21 -4.25
C LYS A 229 -36.72 -15.87 -4.35
N GLU A 230 -37.01 -15.22 -3.22
CA GLU A 230 -37.62 -13.90 -3.23
C GLU A 230 -36.61 -12.80 -3.60
N LEU A 231 -35.39 -12.88 -3.06
CA LEU A 231 -34.32 -11.90 -3.34
C LEU A 231 -33.97 -11.83 -4.82
N ILE A 232 -33.84 -12.97 -5.49
CA ILE A 232 -33.45 -13.01 -6.92
C ILE A 232 -34.50 -12.44 -7.89
N LYS A 233 -35.71 -12.15 -7.41
CA LYS A 233 -36.74 -11.44 -8.21
C LYS A 233 -36.43 -9.94 -8.33
N ASN A 234 -35.58 -9.41 -7.47
CA ASN A 234 -35.17 -8.01 -7.54
C ASN A 234 -34.06 -7.83 -8.59
N PRO A 235 -34.30 -7.06 -9.67
CA PRO A 235 -33.33 -6.88 -10.75
C PRO A 235 -32.07 -6.10 -10.34
N GLN A 236 -32.05 -5.49 -9.16
CA GLN A 236 -30.86 -4.83 -8.62
C GLN A 236 -29.91 -5.78 -7.87
N ILE A 237 -30.31 -7.03 -7.68
CA ILE A 237 -29.49 -8.04 -7.01
C ILE A 237 -28.62 -8.76 -8.03
N VAL A 238 -27.32 -8.77 -7.80
CA VAL A 238 -26.35 -9.55 -8.57
C VAL A 238 -25.99 -10.78 -7.78
N ILE A 239 -26.05 -11.95 -8.43
CA ILE A 239 -25.66 -13.22 -7.84
C ILE A 239 -24.22 -13.51 -8.28
N LEU A 240 -23.32 -13.61 -7.31
CA LEU A 240 -21.93 -14.03 -7.57
C LEU A 240 -21.77 -15.49 -7.14
N ASP A 241 -21.36 -16.35 -8.07
CA ASP A 241 -20.97 -17.73 -7.77
C ASP A 241 -19.46 -17.79 -7.61
N THR A 242 -19.01 -17.97 -6.38
CA THR A 242 -17.59 -18.00 -6.01
C THR A 242 -17.01 -19.40 -5.84
N ARG A 243 -17.77 -20.44 -6.22
CA ARG A 243 -17.31 -21.83 -6.18
C ARG A 243 -16.22 -22.12 -7.21
N SER A 244 -15.74 -23.35 -7.25
CA SER A 244 -14.82 -23.77 -8.31
C SER A 244 -15.47 -23.71 -9.70
N SER A 245 -14.68 -23.49 -10.75
CA SER A 245 -15.18 -23.53 -12.13
C SER A 245 -15.85 -24.86 -12.48
N LYS A 246 -15.35 -25.97 -11.91
CA LYS A 246 -15.92 -27.31 -12.10
C LYS A 246 -17.34 -27.40 -11.52
N ASP A 247 -17.59 -26.83 -10.35
CA ASP A 247 -18.91 -26.84 -9.71
C ASP A 247 -19.87 -25.91 -10.41
N PHE A 248 -19.42 -24.73 -10.86
CA PHE A 248 -20.21 -23.81 -11.65
C PHE A 248 -20.69 -24.43 -12.97
N ILE A 249 -19.81 -25.08 -13.72
CA ILE A 249 -20.14 -25.73 -14.99
C ILE A 249 -21.16 -26.88 -14.79
N LYS A 250 -21.02 -27.60 -13.69
CA LYS A 250 -21.94 -28.71 -13.36
C LYS A 250 -23.37 -28.23 -13.10
N SER A 251 -23.52 -27.17 -12.34
CA SER A 251 -24.82 -26.54 -12.08
C SER A 251 -24.62 -25.18 -11.41
N HIS A 252 -25.35 -24.15 -11.85
CA HIS A 252 -25.32 -22.81 -11.27
C HIS A 252 -26.70 -22.17 -11.30
N ILE A 253 -26.86 -21.09 -10.55
CA ILE A 253 -28.11 -20.30 -10.58
C ILE A 253 -28.14 -19.53 -11.90
N LYS A 254 -29.27 -19.58 -12.59
CA LYS A 254 -29.48 -18.82 -13.83
C LYS A 254 -29.14 -17.35 -13.61
N ASP A 255 -28.44 -16.75 -14.57
CA ASP A 255 -28.00 -15.34 -14.58
C ASP A 255 -26.99 -14.99 -13.47
N SER A 256 -26.40 -15.98 -12.77
CA SER A 256 -25.30 -15.74 -11.87
C SER A 256 -23.99 -15.47 -12.62
N ILE A 257 -23.16 -14.58 -12.05
CA ILE A 257 -21.84 -14.26 -12.55
C ILE A 257 -20.82 -15.16 -11.83
N PHE A 258 -20.02 -15.88 -12.60
CA PHE A 258 -18.96 -16.70 -12.05
C PHE A 258 -17.70 -15.88 -11.78
N ILE A 259 -17.26 -15.87 -10.51
CA ILE A 259 -15.95 -15.33 -10.11
C ILE A 259 -15.38 -16.27 -9.05
N GLY A 260 -14.59 -17.26 -9.46
CA GLY A 260 -13.94 -18.19 -8.54
C GLY A 260 -12.96 -17.48 -7.61
N LEU A 261 -12.88 -17.94 -6.35
CA LEU A 261 -11.95 -17.35 -5.36
C LEU A 261 -10.48 -17.75 -5.58
N GLU A 262 -10.20 -18.65 -6.51
CA GLU A 262 -8.85 -19.08 -6.86
C GLU A 262 -8.31 -18.27 -8.04
N GLY A 263 -7.02 -17.99 -8.04
CA GLY A 263 -6.34 -17.27 -9.11
C GLY A 263 -6.33 -15.74 -8.93
N ARG A 264 -6.61 -15.00 -10.01
CA ARG A 264 -6.59 -13.53 -10.03
C ARG A 264 -7.99 -12.97 -9.78
N PHE A 265 -8.54 -13.21 -8.61
CA PHE A 265 -9.87 -12.75 -8.22
C PHE A 265 -9.95 -11.21 -8.08
N ALA A 266 -8.91 -10.59 -7.54
CA ALA A 266 -8.79 -9.14 -7.33
C ALA A 266 -7.84 -8.49 -8.32
#